data_92d6127700dae358afcd2d9ca02dc7e5
#
_entry.id   92d6127700dae358afcd2d9ca02dc7e5
#
_cell.length_a   1.000
_cell.length_b   1.000
_cell.length_c   1.000
_cell.angle_alpha   90.00
_cell.angle_beta   90.00
_cell.angle_gamma   90.00
#
_symmetry.space_group_name_H-M   'P 1'
#
loop_
_entity.id
_entity.type
_entity.pdbx_description
1 polymer ?
#
loop_
_entity_poly.entity_id
_entity_poly.type
_entity_poly.pdbx_seq_one_letter_code
_entity_poly.pdbx_strand_id
1 'polypeptide(L)'
;MKILHIIGTRPQIIKLASVLNHKDSFFEHSIIDTNQHYEDSMQKNLYEDFGIDLSTIKFLDSNKFLSSDIASMFNLLSQELNQIKPDIVFIYGDTNTTVAGALSAKLNNIPSVHIEAGLRSYLQMQIEETNRIIADELCDYLFCPTETAVSNLRKEKLDHKAFLVGDITLDIFLNTKPQKPSLINSDFFDKQYYLSTIHRKENLNNHSKLENILESLSTLSRVVLPIHHSLKNKLIEISLYERIPKNIELIEPLPYSEMLFLIKNSMGVLTDSGGLQKDSFWLEKPTLTIRENTEWRETIESGQNILINEFPVNLIDKFN
;
A
#
# COMPACT_ATOMS: atom_id res chain seq x y z
N MET A 1 18.06 -17.75 14.59
CA MET A 1 17.65 -16.39 14.96
C MET A 1 16.16 -16.27 14.76
N LYS A 2 15.43 -15.79 15.76
CA LYS A 2 13.98 -15.67 15.74
C LYS A 2 13.56 -14.27 15.31
N ILE A 3 12.91 -14.16 14.18
CA ILE A 3 12.42 -12.90 13.60
C ILE A 3 10.92 -12.81 13.84
N LEU A 4 10.48 -11.72 14.46
CA LEU A 4 9.06 -11.41 14.59
C LEU A 4 8.67 -10.33 13.57
N HIS A 5 7.69 -10.64 12.74
CA HIS A 5 7.08 -9.70 11.81
C HIS A 5 5.81 -9.12 12.42
N ILE A 6 5.70 -7.79 12.43
CA ILE A 6 4.50 -7.07 12.89
C ILE A 6 3.89 -6.35 11.69
N ILE A 7 2.66 -6.72 11.38
CA ILE A 7 1.88 -6.21 10.25
C ILE A 7 0.44 -5.92 10.67
N GLY A 8 -0.37 -5.29 9.81
CA GLY A 8 -1.77 -4.98 10.12
C GLY A 8 -2.57 -4.45 8.92
N THR A 9 -1.94 -4.35 7.73
CA THR A 9 -2.61 -3.85 6.52
C THR A 9 -2.19 -4.63 5.28
N ARG A 10 -3.01 -4.60 4.22
CA ARG A 10 -2.73 -5.29 2.94
C ARG A 10 -1.35 -5.02 2.36
N PRO A 11 -0.88 -3.75 2.23
CA PRO A 11 0.46 -3.50 1.70
C PRO A 11 1.58 -4.13 2.52
N GLN A 12 1.39 -4.27 3.84
CA GLN A 12 2.37 -4.92 4.71
C GLN A 12 2.40 -6.43 4.51
N ILE A 13 1.26 -7.06 4.22
CA ILE A 13 1.20 -8.49 3.87
C ILE A 13 2.00 -8.78 2.60
N ILE A 14 1.87 -7.93 1.57
CA ILE A 14 2.63 -8.06 0.32
C ILE A 14 4.14 -7.99 0.60
N LYS A 15 4.59 -7.04 1.41
CA LYS A 15 5.99 -6.91 1.80
C LYS A 15 6.49 -8.09 2.64
N LEU A 16 5.67 -8.58 3.57
CA LEU A 16 5.97 -9.77 4.36
C LEU A 16 6.15 -10.99 3.45
N ALA A 17 5.26 -11.18 2.46
CA ALA A 17 5.34 -12.30 1.52
C ALA A 17 6.67 -12.33 0.78
N SER A 18 7.21 -11.16 0.39
CA SER A 18 8.52 -11.07 -0.22
C SER A 18 9.63 -11.58 0.70
N VAL A 19 9.63 -11.16 1.97
CA VAL A 19 10.63 -11.66 2.96
C VAL A 19 10.49 -13.18 3.14
N LEU A 20 9.27 -13.69 3.25
CA LEU A 20 9.03 -15.11 3.49
C LEU A 20 9.37 -16.00 2.29
N ASN A 21 9.33 -15.47 1.07
CA ASN A 21 9.72 -16.20 -0.15
C ASN A 21 11.22 -16.50 -0.19
N HIS A 22 12.03 -15.75 0.55
CA HIS A 22 13.48 -15.94 0.69
C HIS A 22 13.85 -16.66 1.99
N LYS A 23 13.05 -17.66 2.40
CA LYS A 23 13.28 -18.42 3.65
C LYS A 23 14.66 -19.09 3.64
N ASP A 24 15.45 -18.74 4.62
CA ASP A 24 16.66 -19.45 5.00
C ASP A 24 16.38 -20.24 6.29
N SER A 25 16.85 -21.48 6.37
CA SER A 25 16.70 -22.36 7.53
C SER A 25 17.34 -21.80 8.83
N PHE A 26 18.19 -20.79 8.71
CA PHE A 26 18.76 -20.06 9.85
C PHE A 26 17.76 -19.19 10.61
N PHE A 27 16.65 -18.83 9.96
CA PHE A 27 15.65 -17.91 10.51
C PHE A 27 14.36 -18.62 10.84
N GLU A 28 13.91 -18.46 12.09
CA GLU A 28 12.58 -18.82 12.53
C GLU A 28 11.69 -17.59 12.44
N HIS A 29 10.64 -17.65 11.63
CA HIS A 29 9.71 -16.54 11.41
C HIS A 29 8.45 -16.71 12.24
N SER A 30 8.08 -15.68 12.99
CA SER A 30 6.82 -15.55 13.70
C SER A 30 6.09 -14.30 13.18
N ILE A 31 4.78 -14.34 13.09
CA ILE A 31 3.98 -13.25 12.51
C ILE A 31 2.91 -12.83 13.51
N ILE A 32 2.81 -11.53 13.76
CA ILE A 32 1.67 -10.90 14.43
C ILE A 32 0.99 -9.97 13.45
N ASP A 33 -0.31 -10.19 13.23
CA ASP A 33 -1.17 -9.25 12.53
C ASP A 33 -2.02 -8.50 13.55
N THR A 34 -1.86 -7.17 13.59
CA THR A 34 -2.66 -6.29 14.45
C THR A 34 -4.09 -6.15 13.97
N ASN A 35 -4.41 -6.63 12.77
CA ASN A 35 -5.74 -6.54 12.19
C ASN A 35 -6.27 -5.09 12.13
N GLN A 36 -5.35 -4.14 11.80
CA GLN A 36 -5.64 -2.70 11.79
C GLN A 36 -6.77 -2.34 10.78
N HIS A 37 -6.84 -3.04 9.64
CA HIS A 37 -7.90 -2.87 8.65
C HIS A 37 -8.83 -4.09 8.69
N TYR A 38 -9.97 -3.92 9.36
CA TYR A 38 -10.96 -4.95 9.65
C TYR A 38 -11.84 -5.27 8.42
N GLU A 39 -11.30 -6.01 7.45
CA GLU A 39 -12.11 -6.63 6.37
C GLU A 39 -11.67 -8.10 6.22
N ASP A 40 -12.27 -8.96 7.03
CA ASP A 40 -11.88 -10.36 7.26
C ASP A 40 -11.69 -11.21 6.00
N SER A 41 -12.53 -11.03 4.97
CA SER A 41 -12.48 -11.91 3.80
C SER A 41 -11.34 -11.55 2.82
N MET A 42 -11.14 -10.27 2.55
CA MET A 42 -10.13 -9.82 1.57
C MET A 42 -8.70 -9.96 2.09
N GLN A 43 -8.51 -9.84 3.40
CA GLN A 43 -7.18 -9.97 4.01
C GLN A 43 -6.74 -11.44 4.10
N LYS A 44 -7.67 -12.35 4.44
CA LYS A 44 -7.42 -13.80 4.47
C LYS A 44 -7.06 -14.33 3.08
N ASN A 45 -7.82 -13.95 2.06
CA ASN A 45 -7.54 -14.34 0.68
C ASN A 45 -6.12 -13.91 0.25
N LEU A 46 -5.66 -12.73 0.70
CA LEU A 46 -4.32 -12.24 0.36
C LEU A 46 -3.20 -13.11 0.95
N TYR A 47 -3.36 -13.62 2.17
CA TYR A 47 -2.40 -14.58 2.73
C TYR A 47 -2.35 -15.87 1.92
N GLU A 48 -3.52 -16.38 1.52
CA GLU A 48 -3.62 -17.57 0.68
C GLU A 48 -3.02 -17.35 -0.71
N ASP A 49 -3.28 -16.19 -1.33
CA ASP A 49 -2.70 -15.80 -2.64
C ASP A 49 -1.17 -15.83 -2.63
N PHE A 50 -0.56 -15.51 -1.49
CA PHE A 50 0.90 -15.54 -1.30
C PHE A 50 1.41 -16.83 -0.62
N GLY A 51 0.56 -17.81 -0.41
CA GLY A 51 0.95 -19.10 0.19
C GLY A 51 1.41 -19.00 1.65
N ILE A 52 0.93 -17.99 2.39
CA ILE A 52 1.21 -17.82 3.82
C ILE A 52 0.15 -18.59 4.62
N ASP A 53 0.59 -19.57 5.40
CA ASP A 53 -0.31 -20.37 6.24
C ASP A 53 -0.88 -19.53 7.39
N LEU A 54 -2.20 -19.34 7.39
CA LEU A 54 -2.92 -18.60 8.44
C LEU A 54 -2.69 -19.15 9.85
N SER A 55 -2.41 -20.46 9.98
CA SER A 55 -2.13 -21.09 11.28
C SER A 55 -0.82 -20.59 11.91
N THR A 56 0.08 -19.99 11.12
CA THR A 56 1.35 -19.44 11.60
C THR A 56 1.23 -17.98 12.06
N ILE A 57 0.06 -17.36 11.87
CA ILE A 57 -0.17 -15.95 12.16
C ILE A 57 -0.93 -15.82 13.48
N LYS A 58 -0.40 -14.99 14.37
CA LYS A 58 -1.13 -14.56 15.55
C LYS A 58 -1.88 -13.28 15.27
N PHE A 59 -3.19 -13.37 15.16
CA PHE A 59 -4.06 -12.20 15.01
C PHE A 59 -4.30 -11.56 16.38
N LEU A 60 -4.10 -10.25 16.50
CA LEU A 60 -4.53 -9.52 17.68
C LEU A 60 -6.05 -9.33 17.65
N ASP A 61 -6.66 -9.35 18.83
CA ASP A 61 -8.11 -9.15 18.98
C ASP A 61 -8.46 -7.68 18.73
N SER A 62 -8.95 -7.38 17.54
CA SER A 62 -9.35 -6.03 17.12
C SER A 62 -10.50 -5.43 17.93
N ASN A 63 -11.24 -6.25 18.68
CA ASN A 63 -12.27 -5.73 19.61
C ASN A 63 -11.65 -5.05 20.85
N LYS A 64 -10.35 -5.22 21.08
CA LYS A 64 -9.63 -4.62 22.22
C LYS A 64 -9.04 -3.25 21.93
N PHE A 65 -9.08 -2.78 20.69
CA PHE A 65 -8.58 -1.46 20.34
C PHE A 65 -9.20 -0.93 19.03
N LEU A 66 -9.23 0.38 18.87
CA LEU A 66 -9.51 1.00 17.58
C LEU A 66 -8.26 0.99 16.70
N SER A 67 -8.43 0.90 15.40
CA SER A 67 -7.30 0.94 14.43
C SER A 67 -6.45 2.23 14.52
N SER A 68 -6.99 3.28 15.13
CA SER A 68 -6.31 4.54 15.43
C SER A 68 -5.65 4.58 16.82
N ASP A 69 -5.88 3.56 17.67
CA ASP A 69 -5.40 3.53 19.05
C ASP A 69 -4.03 2.84 19.13
N ILE A 70 -2.98 3.61 18.85
CA ILE A 70 -1.58 3.15 18.93
C ILE A 70 -1.24 2.68 20.34
N ALA A 71 -1.79 3.30 21.40
CA ALA A 71 -1.46 2.94 22.78
C ALA A 71 -1.97 1.54 23.14
N SER A 72 -3.18 1.18 22.76
CA SER A 72 -3.70 -0.17 22.98
C SER A 72 -2.96 -1.22 22.15
N MET A 73 -2.63 -0.93 20.86
CA MET A 73 -1.78 -1.80 20.05
C MET A 73 -0.41 -2.02 20.70
N PHE A 74 0.23 -0.94 21.17
CA PHE A 74 1.50 -1.01 21.89
C PHE A 74 1.43 -1.94 23.10
N ASN A 75 0.41 -1.81 23.95
CA ASN A 75 0.25 -2.64 25.14
C ASN A 75 0.12 -4.13 24.78
N LEU A 76 -0.69 -4.47 23.79
CA LEU A 76 -0.85 -5.85 23.34
C LEU A 76 0.45 -6.39 22.73
N LEU A 77 1.09 -5.63 21.84
CA LEU A 77 2.37 -6.03 21.24
C LEU A 77 3.46 -6.24 22.29
N SER A 78 3.56 -5.37 23.29
CA SER A 78 4.54 -5.52 24.37
C SER A 78 4.31 -6.81 25.19
N GLN A 79 3.06 -7.21 25.42
CA GLN A 79 2.75 -8.50 26.06
C GLN A 79 3.21 -9.67 25.19
N GLU A 80 2.97 -9.61 23.87
CA GLU A 80 3.38 -10.63 22.94
C GLU A 80 4.91 -10.75 22.81
N LEU A 81 5.62 -9.62 22.76
CA LEU A 81 7.08 -9.59 22.71
C LEU A 81 7.70 -10.30 23.94
N ASN A 82 7.13 -10.09 25.11
CA ASN A 82 7.57 -10.75 26.35
C ASN A 82 7.35 -12.28 26.33
N GLN A 83 6.32 -12.76 25.62
CA GLN A 83 6.04 -14.20 25.49
C GLN A 83 6.90 -14.83 24.39
N ILE A 84 6.98 -14.21 23.21
CA ILE A 84 7.66 -14.73 22.03
C ILE A 84 9.18 -14.65 22.20
N LYS A 85 9.68 -13.58 22.81
CA LYS A 85 11.10 -13.26 22.99
C LYS A 85 11.87 -13.37 21.68
N PRO A 86 11.53 -12.57 20.66
CA PRO A 86 12.24 -12.58 19.39
C PRO A 86 13.64 -11.98 19.54
N ASP A 87 14.57 -12.39 18.68
CA ASP A 87 15.89 -11.79 18.60
C ASP A 87 15.86 -10.43 17.89
N ILE A 88 14.88 -10.25 16.99
CA ILE A 88 14.71 -9.02 16.21
C ILE A 88 13.25 -8.87 15.75
N VAL A 89 12.79 -7.61 15.65
CA VAL A 89 11.44 -7.26 15.17
C VAL A 89 11.53 -6.57 13.81
N PHE A 90 10.74 -7.02 12.86
CA PHE A 90 10.57 -6.39 11.54
C PHE A 90 9.22 -5.67 11.49
N ILE A 91 9.25 -4.38 11.16
CA ILE A 91 8.08 -3.54 10.92
C ILE A 91 8.10 -3.01 9.49
N TYR A 92 6.95 -2.62 8.94
CA TYR A 92 6.77 -2.36 7.53
C TYR A 92 6.02 -1.05 7.27
N GLY A 93 6.54 -0.20 6.39
CA GLY A 93 5.84 0.98 5.87
C GLY A 93 5.52 2.02 6.94
N ASP A 94 4.28 2.54 6.95
CA ASP A 94 3.96 3.82 7.58
C ASP A 94 2.60 3.85 8.32
N THR A 95 2.11 2.70 8.73
CA THR A 95 0.82 2.60 9.42
C THR A 95 0.94 2.80 10.93
N ASN A 96 -0.19 2.91 11.64
CA ASN A 96 -0.20 2.95 13.11
C ASN A 96 0.42 1.67 13.71
N THR A 97 0.23 0.52 13.06
CA THR A 97 0.89 -0.75 13.42
C THR A 97 2.41 -0.61 13.40
N THR A 98 2.96 0.10 12.41
CA THR A 98 4.41 0.34 12.28
C THR A 98 4.94 1.09 13.49
N VAL A 99 4.27 2.17 13.89
CA VAL A 99 4.64 2.96 15.08
C VAL A 99 4.51 2.15 16.36
N ALA A 100 3.38 1.45 16.54
CA ALA A 100 3.16 0.62 17.71
C ALA A 100 4.22 -0.49 17.84
N GLY A 101 4.58 -1.13 16.72
CA GLY A 101 5.62 -2.15 16.64
C GLY A 101 7.01 -1.60 16.96
N ALA A 102 7.41 -0.48 16.36
CA ALA A 102 8.68 0.19 16.62
C ALA A 102 8.83 0.57 18.11
N LEU A 103 7.79 1.20 18.66
CA LEU A 103 7.77 1.62 20.05
C LEU A 103 7.83 0.41 21.01
N SER A 104 7.08 -0.66 20.69
CA SER A 104 7.09 -1.88 21.49
C SER A 104 8.47 -2.54 21.50
N ALA A 105 9.12 -2.67 20.34
CA ALA A 105 10.46 -3.22 20.24
C ALA A 105 11.47 -2.37 21.04
N LYS A 106 11.43 -1.04 20.86
CA LYS A 106 12.35 -0.11 21.54
C LYS A 106 12.26 -0.17 23.05
N LEU A 107 11.04 -0.14 23.61
CA LEU A 107 10.84 -0.15 25.07
C LEU A 107 11.09 -1.53 25.72
N ASN A 108 11.05 -2.60 24.93
CA ASN A 108 11.43 -3.94 25.39
C ASN A 108 12.91 -4.28 25.10
N ASN A 109 13.72 -3.31 24.63
CA ASN A 109 15.13 -3.48 24.29
C ASN A 109 15.38 -4.61 23.27
N ILE A 110 14.49 -4.76 22.29
CA ILE A 110 14.61 -5.73 21.20
C ILE A 110 15.03 -4.97 19.93
N PRO A 111 16.12 -5.38 19.25
CA PRO A 111 16.51 -4.77 17.98
C PRO A 111 15.38 -4.76 16.96
N SER A 112 15.30 -3.70 16.16
CA SER A 112 14.22 -3.56 15.19
C SER A 112 14.69 -3.08 13.82
N VAL A 113 14.03 -3.58 12.78
CA VAL A 113 14.24 -3.22 11.38
C VAL A 113 13.00 -2.54 10.84
N HIS A 114 13.16 -1.38 10.23
CA HIS A 114 12.10 -0.73 9.47
C HIS A 114 12.27 -1.03 7.98
N ILE A 115 11.35 -1.81 7.41
CA ILE A 115 11.28 -2.10 5.98
C ILE A 115 10.53 -0.98 5.27
N GLU A 116 11.09 -0.43 4.20
CA GLU A 116 10.63 0.74 3.47
C GLU A 116 10.86 2.05 4.24
N ALA A 117 12.02 2.16 4.88
CA ALA A 117 12.45 3.32 5.64
C ALA A 117 12.89 4.49 4.74
N GLY A 118 12.88 5.71 5.29
CA GLY A 118 13.43 6.91 4.66
C GLY A 118 12.58 7.56 3.57
N LEU A 119 11.40 7.02 3.26
CA LEU A 119 10.48 7.68 2.34
C LEU A 119 9.89 8.94 2.98
N ARG A 120 9.75 10.03 2.19
CA ARG A 120 9.17 11.30 2.64
C ARG A 120 8.26 11.90 1.58
N SER A 121 7.04 12.24 1.99
CA SER A 121 6.09 13.03 1.21
C SER A 121 6.22 14.53 1.51
N TYR A 122 6.81 14.87 2.66
CA TYR A 122 6.91 16.24 3.21
C TYR A 122 5.55 16.91 3.47
N LEU A 123 4.47 16.15 3.52
CA LEU A 123 3.14 16.64 3.88
C LEU A 123 2.89 16.42 5.37
N GLN A 124 3.20 17.41 6.18
CA GLN A 124 3.13 17.34 7.66
C GLN A 124 1.75 16.96 8.22
N MET A 125 0.68 17.21 7.47
CA MET A 125 -0.68 16.87 7.90
C MET A 125 -1.07 15.39 7.66
N GLN A 126 -0.22 14.61 6.96
CA GLN A 126 -0.47 13.19 6.74
C GLN A 126 0.04 12.36 7.91
N ILE A 127 -0.83 11.52 8.45
CA ILE A 127 -0.47 10.63 9.55
C ILE A 127 0.64 9.65 9.14
N GLU A 128 0.64 9.20 7.89
CA GLU A 128 1.64 8.30 7.33
C GLU A 128 3.04 8.94 7.33
N GLU A 129 3.14 10.25 7.07
CA GLU A 129 4.43 10.96 7.14
C GLU A 129 4.96 11.00 8.57
N THR A 130 4.08 11.32 9.53
CA THR A 130 4.42 11.30 10.95
C THR A 130 4.87 9.91 11.40
N ASN A 131 4.14 8.87 10.96
CA ASN A 131 4.44 7.49 11.30
C ASN A 131 5.82 7.05 10.77
N ARG A 132 6.19 7.44 9.52
CA ARG A 132 7.52 7.13 8.94
C ARG A 132 8.63 7.75 9.78
N ILE A 133 8.50 9.04 10.10
CA ILE A 133 9.52 9.76 10.88
C ILE A 133 9.71 9.09 12.24
N ILE A 134 8.62 8.76 12.95
CA ILE A 134 8.68 8.11 14.27
C ILE A 134 9.33 6.72 14.14
N ALA A 135 8.92 5.92 13.16
CA ALA A 135 9.46 4.57 12.97
C ALA A 135 10.96 4.60 12.62
N ASP A 136 11.38 5.50 11.72
CA ASP A 136 12.79 5.68 11.35
C ASP A 136 13.65 6.10 12.56
N GLU A 137 13.12 6.95 13.43
CA GLU A 137 13.84 7.40 14.63
C GLU A 137 14.00 6.28 15.65
N LEU A 138 12.95 5.46 15.86
CA LEU A 138 12.93 4.42 16.89
C LEU A 138 13.72 3.16 16.51
N CYS A 139 13.71 2.76 15.23
CA CYS A 139 14.33 1.53 14.76
C CYS A 139 15.86 1.59 14.72
N ASP A 140 16.49 0.43 14.87
CA ASP A 140 17.96 0.29 14.91
C ASP A 140 18.54 0.09 13.50
N TYR A 141 17.76 -0.48 12.56
CA TYR A 141 18.15 -0.70 11.18
C TYR A 141 17.07 -0.16 10.24
N LEU A 142 17.47 0.63 9.24
CA LEU A 142 16.58 1.30 8.30
C LEU A 142 16.84 0.75 6.89
N PHE A 143 15.96 -0.12 6.41
CA PHE A 143 16.07 -0.72 5.09
C PHE A 143 15.37 0.17 4.06
N CYS A 144 16.16 0.89 3.28
CA CYS A 144 15.73 1.91 2.35
C CYS A 144 15.47 1.32 0.95
N PRO A 145 14.32 1.65 0.32
CA PRO A 145 14.01 1.15 -1.02
C PRO A 145 14.80 1.86 -2.13
N THR A 146 15.21 3.11 -1.93
CA THR A 146 15.83 3.95 -2.96
C THR A 146 16.96 4.81 -2.41
N GLU A 147 17.82 5.33 -3.29
CA GLU A 147 18.85 6.33 -2.93
C GLU A 147 18.22 7.62 -2.39
N THR A 148 17.04 7.99 -2.90
CA THR A 148 16.27 9.13 -2.39
C THR A 148 15.93 8.94 -0.92
N ALA A 149 15.50 7.74 -0.53
CA ALA A 149 15.21 7.40 0.87
C ALA A 149 16.45 7.53 1.76
N VAL A 150 17.61 7.01 1.33
CA VAL A 150 18.88 7.17 2.04
C VAL A 150 19.26 8.65 2.16
N SER A 151 19.08 9.44 1.08
CA SER A 151 19.35 10.88 1.08
C SER A 151 18.48 11.65 2.07
N ASN A 152 17.19 11.25 2.23
CA ASN A 152 16.30 11.83 3.21
C ASN A 152 16.79 11.56 4.64
N LEU A 153 17.14 10.31 4.93
CA LEU A 153 17.69 9.94 6.26
C LEU A 153 19.01 10.64 6.57
N ARG A 154 19.85 10.89 5.56
CA ARG A 154 21.10 11.68 5.74
C ARG A 154 20.81 13.12 6.17
N LYS A 155 19.78 13.77 5.60
CA LYS A 155 19.35 15.12 6.03
C LYS A 155 18.87 15.12 7.47
N GLU A 156 18.30 14.01 7.94
CA GLU A 156 17.80 13.80 9.29
C GLU A 156 18.87 13.22 10.24
N LYS A 157 20.11 13.00 9.76
CA LYS A 157 21.25 12.43 10.52
C LYS A 157 21.02 10.99 11.00
N LEU A 158 20.22 10.24 10.27
CA LEU A 158 19.91 8.82 10.52
C LEU A 158 20.60 7.84 9.57
N ASP A 159 21.48 8.35 8.67
CA ASP A 159 22.17 7.55 7.65
C ASP A 159 23.13 6.52 8.24
N HIS A 160 23.57 6.68 9.49
CA HIS A 160 24.41 5.69 10.19
C HIS A 160 23.73 4.35 10.44
N LYS A 161 22.40 4.27 10.34
CA LYS A 161 21.59 3.04 10.46
C LYS A 161 20.83 2.71 9.17
N ALA A 162 21.08 3.44 8.07
CA ALA A 162 20.41 3.26 6.78
C ALA A 162 21.16 2.27 5.89
N PHE A 163 20.40 1.36 5.27
CA PHE A 163 20.89 0.37 4.33
C PHE A 163 20.06 0.43 3.05
N LEU A 164 20.70 0.67 1.92
CA LEU A 164 20.03 0.60 0.61
C LEU A 164 19.85 -0.88 0.24
N VAL A 165 18.61 -1.36 0.29
CA VAL A 165 18.28 -2.76 0.04
C VAL A 165 17.42 -2.96 -1.21
N GLY A 166 16.91 -1.89 -1.79
CA GLY A 166 15.93 -1.94 -2.88
C GLY A 166 14.48 -2.05 -2.38
N ASP A 167 13.55 -1.94 -3.32
CA ASP A 167 12.11 -2.03 -3.01
C ASP A 167 11.69 -3.49 -2.92
N ILE A 168 11.36 -3.93 -1.72
CA ILE A 168 10.95 -5.31 -1.43
C ILE A 168 9.69 -5.74 -2.20
N THR A 169 8.82 -4.79 -2.59
CA THR A 169 7.64 -5.12 -3.38
C THR A 169 7.98 -5.46 -4.84
N LEU A 170 9.16 -5.06 -5.32
CA LEU A 170 9.66 -5.45 -6.64
C LEU A 170 9.84 -6.96 -6.76
N ASP A 171 10.27 -7.64 -5.70
CA ASP A 171 10.43 -9.10 -5.70
C ASP A 171 9.10 -9.81 -5.92
N ILE A 172 8.03 -9.33 -5.26
CA ILE A 172 6.68 -9.85 -5.48
C ILE A 172 6.21 -9.57 -6.91
N PHE A 173 6.44 -8.35 -7.39
CA PHE A 173 6.10 -7.98 -8.76
C PHE A 173 6.78 -8.90 -9.79
N LEU A 174 8.08 -9.13 -9.68
CA LEU A 174 8.87 -9.97 -10.58
C LEU A 174 8.46 -11.45 -10.52
N ASN A 175 8.06 -11.92 -9.35
CA ASN A 175 7.65 -13.32 -9.14
C ASN A 175 6.17 -13.57 -9.42
N THR A 176 5.35 -12.52 -9.54
CA THR A 176 3.91 -12.64 -9.81
C THR A 176 3.65 -12.61 -11.31
N LYS A 177 3.14 -13.69 -11.87
CA LYS A 177 2.69 -13.71 -13.28
C LYS A 177 1.34 -13.02 -13.39
N PRO A 178 1.18 -11.99 -14.25
CA PRO A 178 -0.13 -11.41 -14.52
C PRO A 178 -1.11 -12.46 -15.01
N GLN A 179 -2.28 -12.57 -14.38
CA GLN A 179 -3.32 -13.55 -14.72
C GLN A 179 -4.57 -12.84 -15.19
N LYS A 180 -5.15 -13.33 -16.29
CA LYS A 180 -6.43 -12.80 -16.79
C LYS A 180 -7.52 -13.04 -15.74
N PRO A 181 -8.31 -12.00 -15.36
CA PRO A 181 -9.39 -12.16 -14.40
C PRO A 181 -10.38 -13.24 -14.81
N SER A 182 -10.60 -14.19 -13.92
CA SER A 182 -11.44 -15.37 -14.19
C SER A 182 -12.94 -15.06 -14.17
N LEU A 183 -13.33 -14.07 -13.38
CA LEU A 183 -14.74 -13.65 -13.22
C LEU A 183 -15.20 -12.63 -14.26
N ILE A 184 -14.28 -12.15 -15.12
CA ILE A 184 -14.58 -11.17 -16.15
C ILE A 184 -14.63 -11.88 -17.52
N ASN A 185 -15.72 -11.64 -18.26
CA ASN A 185 -15.89 -12.25 -19.59
C ASN A 185 -14.71 -11.89 -20.53
N SER A 186 -14.29 -12.83 -21.38
CA SER A 186 -13.16 -12.65 -22.29
C SER A 186 -13.29 -11.44 -23.19
N ASP A 187 -14.50 -11.19 -23.72
CA ASP A 187 -14.82 -10.12 -24.65
C ASP A 187 -14.64 -8.71 -24.04
N PHE A 188 -14.59 -8.65 -22.69
CA PHE A 188 -14.32 -7.42 -21.95
C PHE A 188 -12.96 -6.83 -22.34
N PHE A 189 -11.96 -7.66 -22.62
CA PHE A 189 -10.59 -7.25 -22.91
C PHE A 189 -10.32 -6.96 -24.40
N ASP A 190 -11.31 -7.17 -25.28
CA ASP A 190 -11.17 -6.89 -26.72
C ASP A 190 -11.16 -5.39 -27.02
N LYS A 191 -11.61 -4.57 -26.08
CA LYS A 191 -11.63 -3.11 -26.19
C LYS A 191 -10.56 -2.48 -25.30
N GLN A 192 -9.90 -1.46 -25.81
CA GLN A 192 -8.97 -0.64 -25.06
C GLN A 192 -9.66 0.04 -23.88
N TYR A 193 -8.94 0.20 -22.76
CA TYR A 193 -9.45 0.84 -21.55
C TYR A 193 -8.34 1.53 -20.78
N TYR A 194 -8.73 2.48 -19.94
CA TYR A 194 -7.92 3.05 -18.87
C TYR A 194 -8.31 2.38 -17.56
N LEU A 195 -7.34 2.16 -16.69
CA LEU A 195 -7.59 1.62 -15.34
C LEU A 195 -7.64 2.77 -14.34
N SER A 196 -8.63 2.77 -13.44
CA SER A 196 -8.66 3.75 -12.35
C SER A 196 -8.87 3.09 -11.00
N THR A 197 -8.21 3.62 -9.95
CA THR A 197 -8.49 3.27 -8.55
C THR A 197 -8.53 4.51 -7.69
N ILE A 198 -9.53 4.61 -6.81
CA ILE A 198 -9.74 5.74 -5.90
C ILE A 198 -10.14 5.19 -4.54
N HIS A 199 -9.33 5.44 -3.50
CA HIS A 199 -9.60 4.90 -2.16
C HIS A 199 -9.06 5.78 -1.03
N ARG A 200 -8.27 6.84 -1.31
CA ARG A 200 -7.72 7.71 -0.28
C ARG A 200 -8.78 8.62 0.31
N LYS A 201 -8.72 8.76 1.64
CA LYS A 201 -9.67 9.59 2.41
C LYS A 201 -9.72 11.04 1.93
N GLU A 202 -8.59 11.61 1.52
CA GLU A 202 -8.52 12.99 1.01
C GLU A 202 -9.36 13.19 -0.25
N ASN A 203 -9.46 12.17 -1.11
CA ASN A 203 -10.28 12.20 -2.31
C ASN A 203 -11.74 11.85 -2.01
N LEU A 204 -11.98 10.89 -1.11
CA LEU A 204 -13.32 10.42 -0.77
C LEU A 204 -14.10 11.42 0.09
N ASN A 205 -13.45 12.11 1.04
CA ASN A 205 -14.12 13.01 1.97
C ASN A 205 -14.47 14.38 1.36
N ASN A 206 -13.91 14.73 0.22
CA ASN A 206 -14.24 15.94 -0.51
C ASN A 206 -15.24 15.61 -1.64
N HIS A 207 -16.52 15.87 -1.41
CA HIS A 207 -17.60 15.50 -2.35
C HIS A 207 -17.41 16.16 -3.72
N SER A 208 -17.12 17.46 -3.77
CA SER A 208 -16.91 18.18 -5.02
C SER A 208 -15.69 17.63 -5.77
N LYS A 209 -14.60 17.31 -5.07
CA LYS A 209 -13.42 16.72 -5.69
C LYS A 209 -13.73 15.36 -6.28
N LEU A 210 -14.48 14.50 -5.55
CA LEU A 210 -14.85 13.17 -6.04
C LEU A 210 -15.76 13.25 -7.27
N GLU A 211 -16.75 14.16 -7.28
CA GLU A 211 -17.60 14.41 -8.44
C GLU A 211 -16.78 14.89 -9.65
N ASN A 212 -15.87 15.84 -9.46
CA ASN A 212 -14.98 16.35 -10.48
C ASN A 212 -13.99 15.30 -11.02
N ILE A 213 -13.54 14.36 -10.18
CA ILE A 213 -12.74 13.21 -10.62
C ILE A 213 -13.55 12.31 -11.54
N LEU A 214 -14.80 11.98 -11.18
CA LEU A 214 -15.69 11.17 -12.03
C LEU A 214 -16.01 11.87 -13.35
N GLU A 215 -16.22 13.19 -13.31
CA GLU A 215 -16.38 14.00 -14.52
C GLU A 215 -15.14 13.93 -15.42
N SER A 216 -13.95 14.04 -14.84
CA SER A 216 -12.70 13.90 -15.60
C SER A 216 -12.54 12.50 -16.20
N LEU A 217 -12.91 11.45 -15.47
CA LEU A 217 -12.91 10.07 -16.01
C LEU A 217 -13.88 9.92 -17.19
N SER A 218 -14.95 10.73 -17.28
CA SER A 218 -15.88 10.70 -18.40
C SER A 218 -15.27 11.19 -19.72
N THR A 219 -14.13 11.89 -19.68
CA THR A 219 -13.40 12.33 -20.88
C THR A 219 -12.65 11.21 -21.57
N LEU A 220 -12.42 10.09 -20.90
CA LEU A 220 -11.74 8.91 -21.43
C LEU A 220 -12.73 8.04 -22.22
N SER A 221 -12.24 7.28 -23.18
CA SER A 221 -13.08 6.41 -24.04
C SER A 221 -13.78 5.31 -23.23
N ARG A 222 -13.06 4.68 -22.29
CA ARG A 222 -13.54 3.60 -21.43
C ARG A 222 -12.65 3.50 -20.21
N VAL A 223 -13.26 3.37 -19.04
CA VAL A 223 -12.56 3.26 -17.77
C VAL A 223 -13.00 2.00 -17.03
N VAL A 224 -12.06 1.20 -16.59
CA VAL A 224 -12.27 0.07 -15.66
C VAL A 224 -11.92 0.52 -14.26
N LEU A 225 -12.87 0.41 -13.34
CA LEU A 225 -12.72 0.87 -11.96
C LEU A 225 -13.04 -0.27 -10.98
N PRO A 226 -12.01 -1.01 -10.50
CA PRO A 226 -12.17 -1.90 -9.37
C PRO A 226 -12.63 -1.10 -8.16
N ILE A 227 -13.89 -1.31 -7.73
CA ILE A 227 -14.53 -0.46 -6.73
C ILE A 227 -14.26 -0.96 -5.31
N HIS A 228 -13.46 -0.23 -4.54
CA HIS A 228 -13.27 -0.49 -3.12
C HIS A 228 -14.53 -0.14 -2.32
N HIS A 229 -14.82 -0.87 -1.24
CA HIS A 229 -16.01 -0.63 -0.40
C HIS A 229 -16.12 0.80 0.10
N SER A 230 -14.99 1.43 0.47
CA SER A 230 -15.01 2.83 0.93
C SER A 230 -15.50 3.79 -0.15
N LEU A 231 -15.08 3.60 -1.40
CA LEU A 231 -15.56 4.39 -2.53
C LEU A 231 -17.03 4.10 -2.81
N LYS A 232 -17.43 2.82 -2.85
CA LYS A 232 -18.83 2.42 -3.08
C LYS A 232 -19.77 3.04 -2.06
N ASN A 233 -19.46 2.89 -0.78
CA ASN A 233 -20.27 3.44 0.31
C ASN A 233 -20.34 4.97 0.22
N LYS A 234 -19.23 5.63 -0.11
CA LYS A 234 -19.21 7.08 -0.27
C LYS A 234 -20.06 7.56 -1.43
N LEU A 235 -19.98 6.90 -2.58
CA LEU A 235 -20.80 7.24 -3.75
C LEU A 235 -22.29 7.06 -3.47
N ILE A 236 -22.67 6.04 -2.71
CA ILE A 236 -24.07 5.84 -2.27
C ILE A 236 -24.49 6.95 -1.31
N GLU A 237 -23.68 7.25 -0.30
CA GLU A 237 -23.92 8.32 0.69
C GLU A 237 -24.24 9.67 0.04
N ILE A 238 -23.46 10.04 -0.99
CA ILE A 238 -23.61 11.33 -1.69
C ILE A 238 -24.47 11.25 -2.96
N SER A 239 -25.20 10.14 -3.15
CA SER A 239 -26.14 9.92 -4.28
C SER A 239 -25.47 10.04 -5.68
N LEU A 240 -24.19 9.73 -5.79
CA LEU A 240 -23.48 9.70 -7.06
C LEU A 240 -23.39 8.30 -7.68
N TYR A 241 -23.70 7.24 -6.95
CA TYR A 241 -23.56 5.86 -7.44
C TYR A 241 -24.37 5.59 -8.71
N GLU A 242 -25.63 6.05 -8.76
CA GLU A 242 -26.51 5.92 -9.92
C GLU A 242 -26.19 6.92 -11.05
N ARG A 243 -25.28 7.87 -10.79
CA ARG A 243 -24.91 8.94 -11.72
C ARG A 243 -23.50 8.75 -12.28
N ILE A 244 -22.90 7.59 -12.02
CA ILE A 244 -21.57 7.27 -12.59
C ILE A 244 -21.63 7.32 -14.11
N PRO A 245 -20.66 7.98 -14.77
CA PRO A 245 -20.60 8.06 -16.22
C PRO A 245 -20.60 6.67 -16.89
N LYS A 246 -21.35 6.53 -17.99
CA LYS A 246 -21.57 5.23 -18.68
C LYS A 246 -20.30 4.57 -19.22
N ASN A 247 -19.24 5.33 -19.44
CA ASN A 247 -17.94 4.83 -19.89
C ASN A 247 -17.10 4.25 -18.74
N ILE A 248 -17.58 4.37 -17.48
CA ILE A 248 -16.91 3.80 -16.29
C ILE A 248 -17.57 2.47 -15.95
N GLU A 249 -16.82 1.40 -16.10
CA GLU A 249 -17.24 0.04 -15.75
C GLU A 249 -16.72 -0.32 -14.36
N LEU A 250 -17.65 -0.48 -13.42
CA LEU A 250 -17.34 -0.93 -12.06
C LEU A 250 -17.15 -2.44 -12.05
N ILE A 251 -16.07 -2.89 -11.43
CA ILE A 251 -15.80 -4.30 -11.19
C ILE A 251 -15.49 -4.54 -9.72
N GLU A 252 -15.66 -5.76 -9.24
CA GLU A 252 -15.24 -6.11 -7.88
C GLU A 252 -13.72 -6.03 -7.74
N PRO A 253 -13.20 -5.82 -6.52
CA PRO A 253 -11.77 -5.84 -6.25
C PRO A 253 -11.15 -7.18 -6.66
N LEU A 254 -9.97 -7.13 -7.25
CA LEU A 254 -9.28 -8.28 -7.83
C LEU A 254 -8.04 -8.68 -7.01
N PRO A 255 -7.63 -9.96 -7.07
CA PRO A 255 -6.31 -10.41 -6.61
C PRO A 255 -5.16 -9.65 -7.27
N TYR A 256 -4.00 -9.65 -6.64
CA TYR A 256 -2.84 -8.89 -7.13
C TYR A 256 -2.40 -9.28 -8.55
N SER A 257 -2.36 -10.59 -8.85
CA SER A 257 -2.00 -11.09 -10.19
C SER A 257 -2.95 -10.63 -11.30
N GLU A 258 -4.25 -10.54 -10.97
CA GLU A 258 -5.28 -10.06 -11.90
C GLU A 258 -5.21 -8.54 -12.07
N MET A 259 -4.89 -7.80 -10.99
CA MET A 259 -4.62 -6.35 -11.08
C MET A 259 -3.42 -6.05 -11.96
N LEU A 260 -2.32 -6.80 -11.85
CA LEU A 260 -1.16 -6.66 -12.74
C LEU A 260 -1.55 -6.91 -14.22
N PHE A 261 -2.45 -7.85 -14.48
CA PHE A 261 -2.97 -8.07 -15.83
C PHE A 261 -3.74 -6.85 -16.33
N LEU A 262 -4.61 -6.25 -15.49
CA LEU A 262 -5.34 -5.04 -15.88
C LEU A 262 -4.42 -3.85 -16.16
N ILE A 263 -3.41 -3.64 -15.31
CA ILE A 263 -2.42 -2.58 -15.52
C ILE A 263 -1.70 -2.82 -16.85
N LYS A 264 -1.16 -4.01 -17.06
CA LYS A 264 -0.38 -4.38 -18.24
C LYS A 264 -1.13 -4.14 -19.55
N ASN A 265 -2.44 -4.40 -19.58
CA ASN A 265 -3.28 -4.30 -20.77
C ASN A 265 -4.04 -2.97 -20.88
N SER A 266 -3.91 -2.06 -19.90
CA SER A 266 -4.50 -0.73 -19.98
C SER A 266 -3.73 0.19 -20.92
N MET A 267 -4.40 1.24 -21.40
CA MET A 267 -3.78 2.37 -22.10
C MET A 267 -3.02 3.30 -21.14
N GLY A 268 -3.46 3.37 -19.90
CA GLY A 268 -2.88 4.17 -18.85
C GLY A 268 -3.62 3.96 -17.54
N VAL A 269 -3.06 4.47 -16.45
CA VAL A 269 -3.58 4.29 -15.09
C VAL A 269 -3.85 5.63 -14.43
N LEU A 270 -5.03 5.81 -13.84
CA LEU A 270 -5.35 6.94 -12.96
C LEU A 270 -5.56 6.42 -11.54
N THR A 271 -4.71 6.81 -10.58
CA THR A 271 -4.74 6.21 -9.24
C THR A 271 -4.34 7.17 -8.13
N ASP A 272 -4.85 6.94 -6.93
CA ASP A 272 -4.34 7.54 -5.70
C ASP A 272 -3.51 6.56 -4.84
N SER A 273 -3.33 5.32 -5.31
CA SER A 273 -2.59 4.26 -4.63
C SER A 273 -1.08 4.41 -4.78
N GLY A 274 -0.33 4.37 -3.67
CA GLY A 274 1.13 4.31 -3.70
C GLY A 274 1.66 3.01 -4.35
N GLY A 275 1.01 1.88 -4.12
CA GLY A 275 1.39 0.59 -4.72
C GLY A 275 1.19 0.57 -6.23
N LEU A 276 0.02 1.02 -6.72
CA LEU A 276 -0.24 1.05 -8.16
C LEU A 276 0.68 2.00 -8.93
N GLN A 277 1.15 3.09 -8.32
CA GLN A 277 2.17 3.95 -8.94
C GLN A 277 3.41 3.14 -9.31
N LYS A 278 3.89 2.29 -8.39
CA LYS A 278 5.06 1.43 -8.61
C LYS A 278 4.78 0.34 -9.65
N ASP A 279 3.67 -0.39 -9.48
CA ASP A 279 3.28 -1.47 -10.39
C ASP A 279 3.13 -0.95 -11.83
N SER A 280 2.53 0.22 -12.01
CA SER A 280 2.37 0.87 -13.31
C SER A 280 3.72 1.32 -13.87
N PHE A 281 4.59 1.86 -13.04
CA PHE A 281 5.94 2.26 -13.41
C PHE A 281 6.76 1.06 -13.91
N TRP A 282 6.75 -0.06 -13.19
CA TRP A 282 7.46 -1.28 -13.59
C TRP A 282 6.86 -1.95 -14.83
N LEU A 283 5.57 -1.72 -15.10
CA LEU A 283 4.90 -2.18 -16.34
C LEU A 283 4.98 -1.15 -17.48
N GLU A 284 5.75 -0.07 -17.30
CA GLU A 284 5.95 1.00 -18.30
C GLU A 284 4.62 1.62 -18.78
N LYS A 285 3.65 1.79 -17.86
CA LYS A 285 2.34 2.38 -18.17
C LYS A 285 2.29 3.86 -17.78
N PRO A 286 1.83 4.73 -18.70
CA PRO A 286 1.55 6.11 -18.35
C PRO A 286 0.61 6.19 -17.16
N THR A 287 0.98 6.97 -16.16
CA THR A 287 0.24 7.04 -14.89
C THR A 287 -0.08 8.48 -14.52
N LEU A 288 -1.32 8.71 -14.13
CA LEU A 288 -1.77 9.95 -13.53
C LEU A 288 -2.10 9.69 -12.07
N THR A 289 -1.40 10.36 -11.16
CA THR A 289 -1.59 10.16 -9.73
C THR A 289 -2.43 11.29 -9.14
N ILE A 290 -3.60 10.93 -8.57
CA ILE A 290 -4.56 11.86 -7.95
C ILE A 290 -4.07 12.28 -6.56
N ARG A 291 -2.98 13.04 -6.52
CA ARG A 291 -2.34 13.48 -5.27
C ARG A 291 -1.61 14.80 -5.47
N GLU A 292 -1.43 15.55 -4.38
CA GLU A 292 -0.59 16.75 -4.38
C GLU A 292 0.91 16.42 -4.37
N ASN A 293 1.25 15.28 -3.77
CA ASN A 293 2.63 14.81 -3.64
C ASN A 293 2.68 13.28 -3.61
N THR A 294 3.87 12.73 -3.82
CA THR A 294 4.13 11.29 -3.68
C THR A 294 5.48 11.03 -3.01
N GLU A 295 5.55 9.95 -2.27
CA GLU A 295 6.78 9.39 -1.73
C GLU A 295 7.66 8.74 -2.83
N TRP A 296 7.07 8.40 -3.98
CA TRP A 296 7.72 7.72 -5.11
C TRP A 296 8.18 8.72 -6.17
N ARG A 297 9.13 9.57 -5.81
CA ARG A 297 9.66 10.63 -6.69
C ARG A 297 10.26 10.11 -7.97
N GLU A 298 10.89 8.95 -7.92
CA GLU A 298 11.52 8.28 -9.06
C GLU A 298 10.53 8.06 -10.20
N THR A 299 9.25 7.78 -9.89
CA THR A 299 8.21 7.60 -10.90
C THR A 299 7.85 8.90 -11.61
N ILE A 300 7.95 10.03 -10.91
CA ILE A 300 7.72 11.37 -11.49
C ILE A 300 8.93 11.81 -12.33
N GLU A 301 10.14 11.64 -11.78
CA GLU A 301 11.40 12.04 -12.44
C GLU A 301 11.63 11.29 -13.74
N SER A 302 11.10 10.07 -13.88
CA SER A 302 11.12 9.30 -15.13
C SER A 302 10.21 9.86 -16.22
N GLY A 303 9.24 10.72 -15.86
CA GLY A 303 8.22 11.23 -16.78
C GLY A 303 7.04 10.27 -17.02
N GLN A 304 7.04 9.06 -16.45
CA GLN A 304 5.94 8.08 -16.62
C GLN A 304 4.75 8.35 -15.72
N ASN A 305 4.95 9.11 -14.63
CA ASN A 305 3.90 9.43 -13.67
C ASN A 305 3.76 10.96 -13.52
N ILE A 306 2.54 11.45 -13.60
CA ILE A 306 2.22 12.88 -13.45
C ILE A 306 1.25 13.03 -12.28
N LEU A 307 1.54 13.96 -11.36
CA LEU A 307 0.63 14.31 -10.29
C LEU A 307 -0.50 15.21 -10.80
N ILE A 308 -1.73 14.88 -10.44
CA ILE A 308 -2.92 15.68 -10.74
C ILE A 308 -3.68 15.93 -9.44
N ASN A 309 -3.88 17.18 -9.10
CA ASN A 309 -4.62 17.61 -7.91
C ASN A 309 -5.77 18.58 -8.23
N GLU A 310 -5.83 19.08 -9.45
CA GLU A 310 -6.89 19.97 -9.94
C GLU A 310 -7.86 19.22 -10.84
N PHE A 311 -9.16 19.32 -10.50
CA PHE A 311 -10.26 18.68 -11.21
C PHE A 311 -11.45 19.65 -11.32
N PRO A 312 -12.30 19.58 -12.37
CA PRO A 312 -12.22 18.63 -13.50
C PRO A 312 -11.13 18.98 -14.52
N VAL A 313 -10.63 17.97 -15.23
CA VAL A 313 -9.61 18.11 -16.29
C VAL A 313 -9.86 17.12 -17.43
N ASN A 314 -9.48 17.49 -18.64
CA ASN A 314 -9.47 16.55 -19.77
C ASN A 314 -8.27 15.58 -19.62
N LEU A 315 -8.56 14.34 -19.26
CA LEU A 315 -7.52 13.34 -18.98
C LEU A 315 -6.84 12.84 -20.26
N ILE A 316 -7.50 12.89 -21.42
CA ILE A 316 -6.88 12.51 -22.71
C ILE A 316 -5.64 13.39 -22.96
N ASP A 317 -5.75 14.69 -22.71
CA ASP A 317 -4.66 15.64 -22.93
C ASP A 317 -3.49 15.43 -21.94
N LYS A 318 -3.75 14.75 -20.84
CA LYS A 318 -2.73 14.44 -19.82
C LYS A 318 -2.02 13.11 -20.05
N PHE A 319 -2.66 12.17 -20.77
CA PHE A 319 -2.06 10.90 -21.17
C PHE A 319 -1.26 10.98 -22.49
N ASN A 320 -1.48 12.02 -23.30
CA ASN A 320 -0.74 12.31 -24.53
C ASN A 320 0.51 13.16 -24.26
#